data_bbaa6420d28528c348e9a59a96e01835
#
_entry.id   bbaa6420d28528c348e9a59a96e01835
#
_cell.length_a   1.000
_cell.length_b   1.000
_cell.length_c   1.000
_cell.angle_alpha   90.00
_cell.angle_beta   90.00
_cell.angle_gamma   90.00
#
_symmetry.space_group_name_H-M   'P 1'
#
loop_
_entity.id
_entity.type
_entity.pdbx_description
1 polymer ?
#
loop_
_entity_poly.entity_id
_entity_poly.type
_entity_poly.pdbx_seq_one_letter_code
_entity_poly.pdbx_strand_id
1 'polypeptide(L)'
;MRKNKHTLFLFALLAFSSVSASAQLLLGYYQFKDGSEYTGELKGRRPNGKGKTVFRNGDVYEGEYVKGKRQGEGTYTFSDGEKYVGEWYEDQQHGKGTYYFMNNNRYDGMWYTDYQEGEGTMTYYNGDLYTGTWHHDKRNGQGTYTWKGGAVYTGEWKNDLKNGKGTMVWEDKSKYEGDWKDGMRHGKGTFYYTNGDKYVGDWKDDVQDGKGIYYFQNGERYEGDYANGERTGRGIYTYPNGDKYVGHFLNGQQEGQGTFTWANGAVYDGQWSKNQRSGTGKYKWANGDEYEGQWKNNMAEGEGVLHMADGSVYTGSFVRGKEEGKGVLIEKDGTRFEGFFKQGKKDGPFVEMDANGNIVRKGTFRYGRLLEEKK
;
A
#
# COMPACT_ATOMS: atom_id res chain seq x y z
N MET A 1 -97.66 40.69 -35.35
CA MET A 1 -97.10 42.09 -35.29
C MET A 1 -96.78 42.44 -33.84
N ARG A 2 -95.59 42.24 -33.38
CA ARG A 2 -95.12 42.74 -32.09
C ARG A 2 -93.67 43.10 -32.21
N LYS A 3 -93.28 44.32 -31.98
CA LYS A 3 -91.94 44.86 -31.93
C LYS A 3 -91.33 44.52 -30.59
N ASN A 4 -90.20 43.81 -30.56
CA ASN A 4 -89.38 43.66 -29.37
C ASN A 4 -88.25 44.69 -29.39
N LYS A 5 -88.19 45.52 -28.37
CA LYS A 5 -87.11 46.46 -28.07
C LYS A 5 -85.98 45.67 -27.35
N HIS A 6 -84.78 45.65 -27.89
CA HIS A 6 -83.63 45.24 -27.22
C HIS A 6 -82.98 46.41 -26.47
N THR A 7 -82.95 46.36 -25.15
CA THR A 7 -82.22 47.26 -24.27
C THR A 7 -80.78 46.85 -24.18
N LEU A 8 -79.87 47.68 -24.62
CA LEU A 8 -78.41 47.43 -24.54
C LEU A 8 -77.94 47.91 -23.16
N PHE A 9 -77.49 46.88 -22.30
CA PHE A 9 -76.77 47.18 -21.06
C PHE A 9 -75.27 47.31 -21.35
N LEU A 10 -74.74 48.51 -21.16
CA LEU A 10 -73.34 48.85 -21.25
C LEU A 10 -72.72 48.51 -19.90
N PHE A 11 -71.92 47.35 -19.78
CA PHE A 11 -71.10 47.10 -18.64
C PHE A 11 -69.76 47.84 -18.79
N ALA A 12 -69.56 48.88 -17.99
CA ALA A 12 -68.27 49.53 -17.86
C ALA A 12 -67.36 48.67 -17.02
N LEU A 13 -66.41 47.99 -17.64
CA LEU A 13 -65.32 47.30 -16.98
C LEU A 13 -64.33 48.32 -16.42
N LEU A 14 -64.37 48.56 -15.10
CA LEU A 14 -63.35 49.29 -14.38
C LEU A 14 -62.10 48.32 -14.22
N ALA A 15 -61.12 48.47 -15.11
CA ALA A 15 -59.85 47.84 -14.95
C ALA A 15 -59.06 48.52 -13.81
N PHE A 16 -59.04 47.92 -12.62
CA PHE A 16 -58.09 48.30 -11.60
C PHE A 16 -56.69 47.81 -12.06
N SER A 17 -55.91 48.70 -12.66
CA SER A 17 -54.47 48.48 -12.81
C SER A 17 -53.84 48.64 -11.45
N SER A 18 -53.52 47.50 -10.80
CA SER A 18 -52.62 47.50 -9.69
C SER A 18 -51.21 47.88 -10.18
N VAL A 19 -50.90 49.13 -10.10
CA VAL A 19 -49.51 49.60 -10.22
C VAL A 19 -48.77 49.11 -9.00
N SER A 20 -48.07 48.02 -9.16
CA SER A 20 -47.03 47.63 -8.18
C SER A 20 -45.98 48.74 -8.20
N ALA A 21 -46.03 49.64 -7.23
CA ALA A 21 -44.99 50.62 -7.03
C ALA A 21 -43.71 49.82 -6.61
N SER A 22 -42.89 49.46 -7.58
CA SER A 22 -41.54 49.01 -7.33
C SER A 22 -40.85 50.20 -6.63
N ALA A 23 -40.52 50.01 -5.35
CA ALA A 23 -39.82 51.06 -4.60
C ALA A 23 -38.51 51.35 -5.34
N GLN A 24 -38.38 52.56 -5.86
CA GLN A 24 -37.24 53.03 -6.63
C GLN A 24 -36.01 52.98 -5.73
N LEU A 25 -34.96 52.28 -6.14
CA LEU A 25 -33.67 52.26 -5.46
C LEU A 25 -33.02 53.65 -5.64
N LEU A 26 -32.65 54.26 -4.55
CA LEU A 26 -31.99 55.56 -4.52
C LEU A 26 -30.52 55.38 -4.18
N LEU A 27 -29.63 56.05 -4.90
CA LEU A 27 -28.23 56.13 -4.52
C LEU A 27 -28.09 57.01 -3.28
N GLY A 28 -27.35 56.53 -2.26
CA GLY A 28 -27.20 57.25 -1.03
C GLY A 28 -26.05 56.71 -0.15
N TYR A 29 -25.96 57.33 1.03
CA TYR A 29 -24.99 57.02 2.05
C TYR A 29 -25.71 56.41 3.27
N TYR A 30 -25.07 55.42 3.92
CA TYR A 30 -25.55 54.83 5.15
C TYR A 30 -24.37 54.52 6.04
N GLN A 31 -24.45 54.87 7.33
CA GLN A 31 -23.45 54.48 8.34
C GLN A 31 -24.00 53.37 9.21
N PHE A 32 -23.25 52.29 9.31
CA PHE A 32 -23.57 51.18 10.21
C PHE A 32 -23.28 51.56 11.68
N LYS A 33 -23.84 50.82 12.64
CA LYS A 33 -23.66 51.07 14.07
C LYS A 33 -22.21 50.95 14.52
N ASP A 34 -21.40 50.13 13.87
CA ASP A 34 -19.97 49.89 14.13
C ASP A 34 -19.06 51.00 13.57
N GLY A 35 -19.66 51.96 12.86
CA GLY A 35 -18.96 53.06 12.21
C GLY A 35 -18.53 52.82 10.77
N SER A 36 -18.82 51.64 10.21
CA SER A 36 -18.57 51.35 8.79
C SER A 36 -19.46 52.23 7.90
N GLU A 37 -18.95 52.57 6.71
CA GLU A 37 -19.57 53.50 5.78
C GLU A 37 -19.99 52.83 4.48
N TYR A 38 -21.26 52.92 4.15
CA TYR A 38 -21.83 52.39 2.92
C TYR A 38 -22.18 53.51 1.92
N THR A 39 -21.87 53.26 0.65
CA THR A 39 -22.29 54.09 -0.45
C THR A 39 -22.89 53.19 -1.54
N GLY A 40 -24.13 53.45 -1.96
CA GLY A 40 -24.79 52.61 -2.96
C GLY A 40 -26.30 52.74 -2.96
N GLU A 41 -26.96 51.70 -3.46
CA GLU A 41 -28.42 51.65 -3.57
C GLU A 41 -29.07 51.40 -2.21
N LEU A 42 -30.12 52.20 -1.94
CA LEU A 42 -30.90 52.12 -0.71
C LEU A 42 -32.36 51.81 -0.99
N LYS A 43 -32.97 50.97 -0.17
CA LYS A 43 -34.43 50.83 -0.09
C LYS A 43 -34.90 51.38 1.26
N GLY A 44 -35.58 52.55 1.18
CA GLY A 44 -35.85 53.34 2.38
C GLY A 44 -34.54 53.92 2.96
N ARG A 45 -34.16 53.48 4.15
CA ARG A 45 -32.93 53.97 4.87
C ARG A 45 -31.91 52.87 5.06
N ARG A 46 -31.93 51.77 4.26
CA ARG A 46 -31.04 50.62 4.44
C ARG A 46 -30.39 50.22 3.13
N PRO A 47 -29.14 49.74 3.14
CA PRO A 47 -28.49 49.14 1.99
C PRO A 47 -29.37 48.06 1.34
N ASN A 48 -29.61 48.19 0.03
CA ASN A 48 -30.38 47.21 -0.74
C ASN A 48 -30.14 47.44 -2.22
N GLY A 49 -29.64 46.42 -2.91
CA GLY A 49 -29.10 46.53 -4.27
C GLY A 49 -27.57 46.63 -4.22
N LYS A 50 -26.97 47.24 -5.23
CA LYS A 50 -25.50 47.32 -5.38
C LYS A 50 -24.91 48.47 -4.55
N GLY A 51 -23.77 48.19 -3.90
CA GLY A 51 -23.08 49.22 -3.12
C GLY A 51 -21.69 48.76 -2.63
N LYS A 52 -21.03 49.73 -1.99
CA LYS A 52 -19.69 49.57 -1.41
C LYS A 52 -19.74 49.93 0.07
N THR A 53 -19.17 49.06 0.89
CA THR A 53 -18.91 49.35 2.31
C THR A 53 -17.41 49.42 2.54
N VAL A 54 -16.98 50.47 3.21
CA VAL A 54 -15.66 50.60 3.82
C VAL A 54 -15.83 50.34 5.32
N PHE A 55 -15.25 49.25 5.79
CA PHE A 55 -15.30 48.84 7.19
C PHE A 55 -14.29 49.62 8.00
N ARG A 56 -14.54 49.76 9.30
CA ARG A 56 -13.68 50.52 10.22
C ARG A 56 -12.25 49.96 10.34
N ASN A 57 -12.08 48.67 10.14
CA ASN A 57 -10.78 47.99 10.11
C ASN A 57 -10.00 48.14 8.79
N GLY A 58 -10.56 48.83 7.82
CA GLY A 58 -9.96 49.05 6.51
C GLY A 58 -10.39 48.05 5.42
N ASP A 59 -11.15 47.01 5.77
CA ASP A 59 -11.70 46.08 4.79
C ASP A 59 -12.69 46.80 3.85
N VAL A 60 -12.90 46.27 2.67
CA VAL A 60 -13.82 46.78 1.68
C VAL A 60 -14.69 45.68 1.12
N TYR A 61 -16.01 45.91 1.10
CA TYR A 61 -16.95 45.08 0.35
C TYR A 61 -17.57 45.85 -0.78
N GLU A 62 -17.60 45.30 -1.98
CA GLU A 62 -18.32 45.80 -3.15
C GLU A 62 -19.21 44.68 -3.68
N GLY A 63 -20.54 44.87 -3.65
CA GLY A 63 -21.47 43.83 -4.07
C GLY A 63 -22.93 44.16 -3.78
N GLU A 64 -23.72 43.10 -3.73
CA GLU A 64 -25.16 43.19 -3.54
C GLU A 64 -25.55 43.15 -2.06
N TYR A 65 -26.63 43.84 -1.74
CA TYR A 65 -27.21 43.93 -0.40
C TYR A 65 -28.73 43.70 -0.43
N VAL A 66 -29.21 42.98 0.56
CA VAL A 66 -30.63 42.80 0.84
C VAL A 66 -30.89 43.15 2.30
N LYS A 67 -31.73 44.14 2.58
CA LYS A 67 -32.14 44.61 3.91
C LYS A 67 -30.96 44.95 4.83
N GLY A 68 -29.85 45.42 4.27
CA GLY A 68 -28.65 45.83 5.00
C GLY A 68 -27.62 44.74 5.22
N LYS A 69 -27.81 43.55 4.69
CA LYS A 69 -26.87 42.42 4.71
C LYS A 69 -26.27 42.15 3.35
N ARG A 70 -25.02 41.74 3.28
CA ARG A 70 -24.38 41.26 2.04
C ARG A 70 -25.14 40.05 1.55
N GLN A 71 -25.47 40.02 0.27
CA GLN A 71 -26.29 38.98 -0.36
C GLN A 71 -26.03 38.98 -1.85
N GLY A 72 -26.13 37.82 -2.55
CA GLY A 72 -25.82 37.72 -3.97
C GLY A 72 -24.32 37.81 -4.25
N GLU A 73 -23.94 38.39 -5.39
CA GLU A 73 -22.56 38.50 -5.82
C GLU A 73 -21.83 39.67 -5.17
N GLY A 74 -20.57 39.42 -4.72
CA GLY A 74 -19.76 40.48 -4.16
C GLY A 74 -18.30 40.16 -4.01
N THR A 75 -17.49 41.20 -3.87
CA THR A 75 -16.06 41.13 -3.60
C THR A 75 -15.78 41.70 -2.21
N TYR A 76 -15.14 40.94 -1.35
CA TYR A 76 -14.60 41.39 -0.07
C TYR A 76 -13.08 41.44 -0.17
N THR A 77 -12.50 42.58 0.08
CA THR A 77 -11.06 42.79 0.13
C THR A 77 -10.69 43.09 1.59
N PHE A 78 -9.92 42.24 2.16
CA PHE A 78 -9.38 42.39 3.53
C PHE A 78 -8.28 43.45 3.54
N SER A 79 -8.09 44.10 4.65
CA SER A 79 -7.08 45.16 4.82
C SER A 79 -5.64 44.65 4.72
N ASP A 80 -5.42 43.32 4.92
CA ASP A 80 -4.14 42.63 4.73
C ASP A 80 -3.86 42.23 3.28
N GLY A 81 -4.83 42.41 2.37
CA GLY A 81 -4.71 42.12 0.94
C GLY A 81 -5.34 40.81 0.50
N GLU A 82 -5.84 39.99 1.40
CA GLU A 82 -6.63 38.81 1.02
C GLU A 82 -7.93 39.25 0.33
N LYS A 83 -8.53 38.35 -0.45
CA LYS A 83 -9.73 38.71 -1.19
C LYS A 83 -10.65 37.50 -1.41
N TYR A 84 -11.94 37.71 -1.17
CA TYR A 84 -13.00 36.79 -1.59
C TYR A 84 -13.84 37.42 -2.70
N VAL A 85 -14.13 36.65 -3.74
CA VAL A 85 -15.03 37.02 -4.86
C VAL A 85 -16.03 35.89 -5.04
N GLY A 86 -17.31 36.16 -4.83
CA GLY A 86 -18.32 35.11 -4.96
C GLY A 86 -19.66 35.46 -4.34
N GLU A 87 -20.44 34.43 -4.11
CA GLU A 87 -21.77 34.53 -3.57
C GLU A 87 -21.76 34.78 -2.05
N TRP A 88 -22.74 35.55 -1.61
CA TRP A 88 -22.97 35.92 -0.21
C TRP A 88 -24.40 35.61 0.20
N TYR A 89 -24.57 35.11 1.42
CA TYR A 89 -25.87 34.91 2.02
C TYR A 89 -25.86 35.40 3.48
N GLU A 90 -26.71 36.41 3.79
CA GLU A 90 -26.85 36.99 5.12
C GLU A 90 -25.53 37.35 5.81
N ASP A 91 -24.63 38.04 5.11
CA ASP A 91 -23.28 38.48 5.54
C ASP A 91 -22.21 37.39 5.58
N GLN A 92 -22.50 36.15 5.15
CA GLN A 92 -21.57 35.07 5.10
C GLN A 92 -21.19 34.68 3.66
N GLN A 93 -19.97 34.22 3.46
CA GLN A 93 -19.55 33.60 2.21
C GLN A 93 -20.39 32.33 1.99
N HIS A 94 -20.92 32.17 0.79
CA HIS A 94 -21.87 31.13 0.46
C HIS A 94 -21.79 30.79 -1.03
N GLY A 95 -22.36 29.60 -1.44
CA GLY A 95 -22.41 29.23 -2.84
C GLY A 95 -21.04 29.14 -3.49
N LYS A 96 -20.90 29.60 -4.72
CA LYS A 96 -19.63 29.60 -5.45
C LYS A 96 -18.78 30.82 -5.12
N GLY A 97 -17.48 30.61 -4.90
CA GLY A 97 -16.57 31.72 -4.66
C GLY A 97 -15.10 31.36 -4.81
N THR A 98 -14.31 32.39 -5.06
CA THR A 98 -12.84 32.33 -5.14
C THR A 98 -12.25 33.11 -3.99
N TYR A 99 -11.36 32.48 -3.24
CA TYR A 99 -10.57 33.14 -2.19
C TYR A 99 -9.09 33.21 -2.59
N TYR A 100 -8.53 34.40 -2.51
CA TYR A 100 -7.12 34.68 -2.77
C TYR A 100 -6.44 34.94 -1.42
N PHE A 101 -5.57 34.03 -1.03
CA PHE A 101 -4.82 34.12 0.23
C PHE A 101 -3.58 35.03 0.09
N MET A 102 -3.14 35.61 1.19
CA MET A 102 -1.93 36.46 1.25
C MET A 102 -0.67 35.71 0.78
N ASN A 103 -0.59 34.41 1.02
CA ASN A 103 0.53 33.56 0.61
C ASN A 103 0.46 33.13 -0.86
N ASN A 104 -0.37 33.76 -1.69
CA ASN A 104 -0.64 33.44 -3.09
C ASN A 104 -1.29 32.07 -3.36
N ASN A 105 -1.80 31.41 -2.34
CA ASN A 105 -2.72 30.30 -2.57
C ASN A 105 -4.05 30.83 -3.10
N ARG A 106 -4.78 29.98 -3.83
CA ARG A 106 -6.10 30.33 -4.35
C ARG A 106 -7.04 29.14 -4.20
N TYR A 107 -8.19 29.38 -3.60
CA TYR A 107 -9.28 28.42 -3.56
C TYR A 107 -10.40 28.83 -4.48
N ASP A 108 -10.85 27.94 -5.35
CA ASP A 108 -12.04 28.08 -6.20
C ASP A 108 -13.01 26.96 -5.86
N GLY A 109 -14.15 27.25 -5.28
CA GLY A 109 -15.05 26.19 -4.88
C GLY A 109 -16.33 26.68 -4.21
N MET A 110 -16.97 25.72 -3.56
CA MET A 110 -18.20 25.94 -2.81
C MET A 110 -17.90 26.41 -1.38
N TRP A 111 -18.77 27.27 -0.89
CA TRP A 111 -18.72 27.87 0.43
C TRP A 111 -20.06 27.69 1.15
N TYR A 112 -20.02 27.46 2.44
CA TYR A 112 -21.18 27.40 3.29
C TYR A 112 -20.86 28.00 4.65
N THR A 113 -21.56 29.10 5.01
CA THR A 113 -21.39 29.81 6.29
C THR A 113 -19.92 30.11 6.63
N ASP A 114 -19.22 30.75 5.68
CA ASP A 114 -17.81 31.17 5.71
C ASP A 114 -16.78 30.02 5.68
N TYR A 115 -17.19 28.75 5.51
CA TYR A 115 -16.29 27.60 5.39
C TYR A 115 -16.21 27.12 3.93
N GLN A 116 -15.03 26.63 3.52
CA GLN A 116 -14.88 25.81 2.32
C GLN A 116 -15.67 24.52 2.53
N GLU A 117 -16.64 24.25 1.67
CA GLU A 117 -17.57 23.15 1.80
C GLU A 117 -17.94 22.58 0.43
N GLY A 118 -18.08 21.25 0.29
CA GLY A 118 -18.39 20.63 -1.01
C GLY A 118 -17.21 20.62 -1.99
N GLU A 119 -17.48 20.70 -3.29
CA GLU A 119 -16.43 20.59 -4.32
C GLU A 119 -15.62 21.90 -4.43
N GLY A 120 -14.29 21.76 -4.52
CA GLY A 120 -13.40 22.89 -4.67
C GLY A 120 -11.99 22.51 -5.12
N THR A 121 -11.28 23.52 -5.63
CA THR A 121 -9.90 23.40 -6.09
C THR A 121 -9.02 24.39 -5.32
N MET A 122 -7.98 23.89 -4.66
CA MET A 122 -6.92 24.69 -4.07
C MET A 122 -5.69 24.66 -4.96
N THR A 123 -5.29 25.81 -5.44
CA THR A 123 -4.02 26.02 -6.13
C THR A 123 -3.03 26.61 -5.12
N TYR A 124 -1.96 25.89 -4.83
CA TYR A 124 -0.92 26.34 -3.91
C TYR A 124 0.16 27.15 -4.63
N TYR A 125 0.75 28.13 -3.93
CA TYR A 125 1.80 28.99 -4.48
C TYR A 125 3.04 28.22 -4.97
N ASN A 126 3.30 27.06 -4.37
CA ASN A 126 4.42 26.17 -4.76
C ASN A 126 4.14 25.40 -6.06
N GLY A 127 2.93 25.50 -6.62
CA GLY A 127 2.50 24.83 -7.83
C GLY A 127 1.79 23.49 -7.62
N ASP A 128 1.55 23.09 -6.37
CA ASP A 128 0.69 21.95 -6.07
C ASP A 128 -0.78 22.29 -6.34
N LEU A 129 -1.58 21.25 -6.57
CA LEU A 129 -3.01 21.36 -6.84
C LEU A 129 -3.79 20.31 -6.05
N TYR A 130 -4.85 20.71 -5.39
CA TYR A 130 -5.86 19.79 -4.88
C TYR A 130 -7.20 20.06 -5.52
N THR A 131 -7.88 19.03 -6.00
CA THR A 131 -9.27 19.11 -6.49
C THR A 131 -10.07 17.99 -5.84
N GLY A 132 -11.17 18.34 -5.18
CA GLY A 132 -12.02 17.36 -4.49
C GLY A 132 -12.95 18.00 -3.47
N THR A 133 -13.46 17.17 -2.59
CA THR A 133 -14.43 17.57 -1.58
C THR A 133 -13.76 18.19 -0.35
N TRP A 134 -14.45 19.18 0.21
CA TRP A 134 -14.07 19.94 1.40
C TRP A 134 -15.17 19.87 2.46
N HIS A 135 -14.79 19.90 3.71
CA HIS A 135 -15.69 19.99 4.84
C HIS A 135 -15.03 20.80 5.95
N HIS A 136 -15.63 21.96 6.31
CA HIS A 136 -15.09 22.89 7.30
C HIS A 136 -13.60 23.18 7.08
N ASP A 137 -13.27 23.73 5.89
CA ASP A 137 -11.92 24.13 5.44
C ASP A 137 -10.89 23.00 5.34
N LYS A 138 -11.31 21.74 5.47
CA LYS A 138 -10.44 20.56 5.37
C LYS A 138 -10.81 19.69 4.18
N ARG A 139 -9.79 19.13 3.53
CA ARG A 139 -10.00 18.08 2.51
C ARG A 139 -10.66 16.89 3.18
N ASN A 140 -11.81 16.49 2.64
CA ASN A 140 -12.63 15.42 3.21
C ASN A 140 -13.50 14.77 2.13
N GLY A 141 -13.53 13.44 2.02
CA GLY A 141 -14.19 12.73 0.94
C GLY A 141 -13.24 12.44 -0.23
N GLN A 142 -13.73 12.42 -1.45
CA GLN A 142 -12.91 12.10 -2.62
C GLN A 142 -12.12 13.31 -3.10
N GLY A 143 -10.86 13.08 -3.49
CA GLY A 143 -10.05 14.15 -4.05
C GLY A 143 -8.73 13.69 -4.66
N THR A 144 -8.20 14.54 -5.53
CA THR A 144 -6.91 14.35 -6.19
C THR A 144 -5.95 15.45 -5.75
N TYR A 145 -4.80 15.07 -5.23
CA TYR A 145 -3.68 15.97 -4.96
C TYR A 145 -2.57 15.71 -5.95
N THR A 146 -2.18 16.73 -6.68
CA THR A 146 -1.08 16.69 -7.64
C THR A 146 0.04 17.57 -7.11
N TRP A 147 1.19 16.97 -6.83
CA TRP A 147 2.39 17.70 -6.48
C TRP A 147 3.06 18.26 -7.74
N LYS A 148 3.67 19.42 -7.63
CA LYS A 148 4.43 20.06 -8.72
C LYS A 148 5.49 19.14 -9.33
N GLY A 149 6.11 18.27 -8.52
CA GLY A 149 7.09 17.26 -8.95
C GLY A 149 6.51 16.13 -9.80
N GLY A 150 5.19 16.07 -9.96
CA GLY A 150 4.50 15.08 -10.80
C GLY A 150 4.01 13.84 -10.04
N ALA A 151 4.16 13.79 -8.72
CA ALA A 151 3.47 12.81 -7.90
C ALA A 151 1.96 13.12 -7.86
N VAL A 152 1.12 12.08 -7.76
CA VAL A 152 -0.35 12.22 -7.72
C VAL A 152 -0.93 11.24 -6.72
N TYR A 153 -1.78 11.75 -5.83
CA TYR A 153 -2.65 10.92 -5.02
C TYR A 153 -4.11 11.14 -5.43
N THR A 154 -4.84 10.06 -5.67
CA THR A 154 -6.29 10.09 -5.91
C THR A 154 -6.95 9.09 -4.97
N GLY A 155 -7.89 9.54 -4.16
CA GLY A 155 -8.57 8.70 -3.20
C GLY A 155 -9.32 9.47 -2.13
N GLU A 156 -9.59 8.76 -1.05
CA GLU A 156 -10.32 9.30 0.09
C GLU A 156 -9.43 10.15 1.00
N TRP A 157 -10.02 11.21 1.53
CA TRP A 157 -9.44 12.15 2.46
C TRP A 157 -10.30 12.26 3.73
N LYS A 158 -9.66 12.46 4.84
CA LYS A 158 -10.34 12.74 6.12
C LYS A 158 -9.50 13.72 6.91
N ASN A 159 -10.05 14.91 7.19
CA ASN A 159 -9.38 15.98 7.95
C ASN A 159 -7.95 16.23 7.43
N ASP A 160 -7.81 16.49 6.12
CA ASP A 160 -6.54 16.74 5.42
C ASP A 160 -5.57 15.56 5.27
N LEU A 161 -5.89 14.40 5.79
CA LEU A 161 -5.08 13.20 5.70
C LEU A 161 -5.64 12.20 4.68
N LYS A 162 -4.76 11.51 3.96
CA LYS A 162 -5.14 10.37 3.11
C LYS A 162 -5.75 9.30 4.01
N ASN A 163 -6.94 8.79 3.62
CA ASN A 163 -7.69 7.82 4.42
C ASN A 163 -8.52 6.93 3.47
N GLY A 164 -9.01 5.77 3.94
CA GLY A 164 -9.81 4.88 3.11
C GLY A 164 -9.07 4.34 1.89
N LYS A 165 -9.72 4.23 0.74
CA LYS A 165 -9.12 3.72 -0.49
C LYS A 165 -8.44 4.84 -1.28
N GLY A 166 -7.25 4.55 -1.82
CA GLY A 166 -6.55 5.51 -2.66
C GLY A 166 -5.39 4.93 -3.44
N THR A 167 -5.05 5.66 -4.50
CA THR A 167 -3.92 5.39 -5.38
C THR A 167 -2.91 6.52 -5.25
N MET A 168 -1.67 6.17 -4.97
CA MET A 168 -0.52 7.08 -5.02
C MET A 168 0.41 6.67 -6.14
N VAL A 169 0.73 7.60 -7.02
CA VAL A 169 1.79 7.47 -8.02
C VAL A 169 2.88 8.47 -7.65
N TRP A 170 4.08 7.99 -7.38
CA TRP A 170 5.21 8.85 -7.04
C TRP A 170 5.89 9.42 -8.29
N GLU A 171 6.78 10.36 -8.10
CA GLU A 171 7.55 11.00 -9.17
C GLU A 171 8.39 9.99 -9.97
N ASP A 172 8.97 8.99 -9.30
CA ASP A 172 9.73 7.89 -9.88
C ASP A 172 8.87 6.85 -10.62
N LYS A 173 7.53 7.06 -10.66
CA LYS A 173 6.51 6.16 -11.26
C LYS A 173 6.24 4.88 -10.47
N SER A 174 6.83 4.70 -9.30
CA SER A 174 6.32 3.68 -8.39
C SER A 174 4.86 3.99 -8.02
N LYS A 175 4.06 2.96 -7.71
CA LYS A 175 2.63 3.12 -7.48
C LYS A 175 2.17 2.27 -6.30
N TYR A 176 1.29 2.83 -5.49
CA TYR A 176 0.54 2.10 -4.48
C TYR A 176 -0.96 2.21 -4.72
N GLU A 177 -1.67 1.11 -4.63
CA GLU A 177 -3.13 1.02 -4.69
C GLU A 177 -3.61 0.24 -3.46
N GLY A 178 -4.36 0.88 -2.58
CA GLY A 178 -4.78 0.18 -1.36
C GLY A 178 -5.42 1.08 -0.31
N ASP A 179 -5.41 0.54 0.90
CA ASP A 179 -5.96 1.21 2.07
C ASP A 179 -4.96 2.22 2.65
N TRP A 180 -5.52 3.32 3.13
CA TRP A 180 -4.80 4.40 3.80
C TRP A 180 -5.45 4.69 5.15
N LYS A 181 -4.64 5.02 6.12
CA LYS A 181 -5.08 5.47 7.43
C LYS A 181 -4.15 6.56 7.94
N ASP A 182 -4.71 7.72 8.27
CA ASP A 182 -4.00 8.86 8.85
C ASP A 182 -2.73 9.25 8.06
N GLY A 183 -2.85 9.22 6.71
CA GLY A 183 -1.79 9.57 5.78
C GLY A 183 -0.84 8.44 5.38
N MET A 184 -0.86 7.30 6.05
CA MET A 184 0.03 6.14 5.86
C MET A 184 -0.67 4.98 5.14
N ARG A 185 0.09 4.16 4.39
CA ARG A 185 -0.40 2.89 3.83
C ARG A 185 -0.76 1.95 4.98
N HIS A 186 -1.95 1.37 4.91
CA HIS A 186 -2.48 0.50 5.95
C HIS A 186 -3.38 -0.56 5.34
N GLY A 187 -3.78 -1.61 6.10
CA GLY A 187 -4.71 -2.63 5.60
C GLY A 187 -4.19 -3.36 4.38
N LYS A 188 -5.02 -3.54 3.35
CA LYS A 188 -4.65 -4.26 2.12
C LYS A 188 -4.19 -3.31 1.03
N GLY A 189 -3.10 -3.68 0.34
CA GLY A 189 -2.63 -2.88 -0.78
C GLY A 189 -1.63 -3.58 -1.69
N THR A 190 -1.49 -3.00 -2.89
CA THR A 190 -0.52 -3.42 -3.90
C THR A 190 0.48 -2.31 -4.13
N PHE A 191 1.76 -2.62 -4.02
CA PHE A 191 2.84 -1.73 -4.38
C PHE A 191 3.55 -2.23 -5.64
N TYR A 192 3.69 -1.35 -6.63
CA TYR A 192 4.43 -1.58 -7.86
C TYR A 192 5.73 -0.80 -7.80
N TYR A 193 6.85 -1.50 -7.81
CA TYR A 193 8.18 -0.93 -7.77
C TYR A 193 8.66 -0.54 -9.17
N THR A 194 9.55 0.43 -9.25
CA THR A 194 10.12 0.91 -10.52
C THR A 194 10.96 -0.13 -11.24
N ASN A 195 11.53 -1.09 -10.51
CA ASN A 195 12.29 -2.21 -11.08
C ASN A 195 11.43 -3.35 -11.65
N GLY A 196 10.09 -3.20 -11.61
CA GLY A 196 9.15 -4.21 -12.09
C GLY A 196 8.68 -5.22 -11.03
N ASP A 197 9.22 -5.16 -9.82
CA ASP A 197 8.72 -5.97 -8.71
C ASP A 197 7.31 -5.51 -8.30
N LYS A 198 6.59 -6.40 -7.61
CA LYS A 198 5.26 -6.11 -7.07
C LYS A 198 5.05 -6.79 -5.72
N TYR A 199 4.54 -6.05 -4.76
CA TYR A 199 4.05 -6.60 -3.50
C TYR A 199 2.53 -6.49 -3.42
N VAL A 200 1.86 -7.54 -2.99
CA VAL A 200 0.41 -7.58 -2.73
C VAL A 200 0.20 -8.16 -1.33
N GLY A 201 -0.34 -7.39 -0.41
CA GLY A 201 -0.49 -7.90 0.95
C GLY A 201 -0.93 -6.88 1.97
N ASP A 202 -0.64 -7.22 3.21
CA ASP A 202 -0.96 -6.41 4.39
C ASP A 202 0.09 -5.32 4.62
N TRP A 203 -0.41 -4.16 5.05
CA TRP A 203 0.36 -2.98 5.36
C TRP A 203 -0.02 -2.45 6.74
N LYS A 204 0.94 -1.97 7.49
CA LYS A 204 0.75 -1.29 8.75
C LYS A 204 1.72 -0.12 8.83
N ASP A 205 1.19 1.10 8.92
CA ASP A 205 1.95 2.33 9.11
C ASP A 205 3.14 2.44 8.14
N ASP A 206 2.84 2.33 6.82
CA ASP A 206 3.77 2.37 5.69
C ASP A 206 4.69 1.15 5.52
N VAL A 207 4.57 0.12 6.36
CA VAL A 207 5.44 -1.06 6.35
C VAL A 207 4.64 -2.31 5.98
N GLN A 208 5.25 -3.26 5.28
CA GLN A 208 4.68 -4.59 5.02
C GLN A 208 4.61 -5.36 6.35
N ASP A 209 3.40 -5.73 6.77
CA ASP A 209 3.19 -6.41 8.06
C ASP A 209 1.91 -7.26 7.99
N GLY A 210 2.04 -8.56 8.20
CA GLY A 210 0.98 -9.56 8.04
C GLY A 210 1.25 -10.52 6.88
N LYS A 211 0.24 -10.85 6.09
CA LYS A 211 0.36 -11.77 4.95
C LYS A 211 0.62 -11.00 3.66
N GLY A 212 1.54 -11.53 2.83
CA GLY A 212 1.84 -10.91 1.55
C GLY A 212 2.44 -11.83 0.50
N ILE A 213 2.34 -11.37 -0.74
CA ILE A 213 2.96 -12.00 -1.90
C ILE A 213 3.89 -10.98 -2.54
N TYR A 214 5.13 -11.34 -2.71
CA TYR A 214 6.12 -10.56 -3.45
C TYR A 214 6.43 -11.25 -4.77
N TYR A 215 6.26 -10.54 -5.86
CA TYR A 215 6.61 -10.96 -7.21
C TYR A 215 7.86 -10.20 -7.62
N PHE A 216 8.94 -10.92 -7.85
CA PHE A 216 10.18 -10.36 -8.36
C PHE A 216 10.13 -10.26 -9.89
N GLN A 217 10.77 -9.25 -10.46
CA GLN A 217 10.88 -9.08 -11.91
C GLN A 217 11.52 -10.29 -12.61
N ASN A 218 12.46 -10.95 -11.93
CA ASN A 218 13.14 -12.14 -12.45
C ASN A 218 12.28 -13.42 -12.46
N GLY A 219 11.00 -13.31 -12.05
CA GLY A 219 10.04 -14.42 -12.00
C GLY A 219 10.03 -15.21 -10.70
N GLU A 220 10.87 -14.88 -9.73
CA GLU A 220 10.77 -15.44 -8.39
C GLU A 220 9.49 -14.94 -7.70
N ARG A 221 9.01 -15.72 -6.73
CA ARG A 221 7.82 -15.38 -5.96
C ARG A 221 7.96 -15.84 -4.51
N TYR A 222 7.68 -14.93 -3.60
CA TYR A 222 7.50 -15.28 -2.18
C TYR A 222 6.04 -15.08 -1.78
N GLU A 223 5.50 -16.00 -1.01
CA GLU A 223 4.18 -15.90 -0.38
C GLU A 223 4.30 -16.34 1.08
N GLY A 224 3.99 -15.45 2.02
CA GLY A 224 4.15 -15.78 3.43
C GLY A 224 3.92 -14.61 4.36
N ASP A 225 4.48 -14.76 5.56
CA ASP A 225 4.39 -13.79 6.64
C ASP A 225 5.45 -12.70 6.49
N TYR A 226 5.05 -11.49 6.87
CA TYR A 226 5.90 -10.30 6.98
C TYR A 226 5.76 -9.67 8.36
N ALA A 227 6.86 -9.18 8.89
CA ALA A 227 6.87 -8.31 10.07
C ALA A 227 7.91 -7.22 9.85
N ASN A 228 7.52 -5.95 10.06
CA ASN A 228 8.39 -4.78 9.90
C ASN A 228 9.14 -4.75 8.54
N GLY A 229 8.48 -5.16 7.47
CA GLY A 229 9.02 -5.18 6.11
C GLY A 229 9.86 -6.40 5.75
N GLU A 230 10.13 -7.30 6.70
CA GLU A 230 10.96 -8.48 6.51
C GLU A 230 10.12 -9.75 6.42
N ARG A 231 10.53 -10.67 5.54
CA ARG A 231 9.93 -12.01 5.46
C ARG A 231 10.22 -12.76 6.76
N THR A 232 9.18 -13.30 7.38
CA THR A 232 9.28 -14.01 8.67
C THR A 232 8.29 -15.17 8.73
N GLY A 233 8.26 -15.92 9.83
CA GLY A 233 7.28 -16.97 10.03
C GLY A 233 7.25 -17.99 8.91
N ARG A 234 6.07 -18.43 8.49
CA ARG A 234 5.92 -19.43 7.42
C ARG A 234 5.77 -18.77 6.05
N GLY A 235 6.47 -19.36 5.06
CA GLY A 235 6.39 -18.89 3.69
C GLY A 235 6.72 -19.93 2.64
N ILE A 236 6.37 -19.60 1.42
CA ILE A 236 6.67 -20.35 0.20
C ILE A 236 7.51 -19.45 -0.69
N TYR A 237 8.68 -19.94 -1.11
CA TYR A 237 9.50 -19.28 -2.11
C TYR A 237 9.58 -20.15 -3.36
N THR A 238 9.21 -19.61 -4.50
CA THR A 238 9.22 -20.32 -5.78
C THR A 238 10.21 -19.64 -6.72
N TYR A 239 11.05 -20.43 -7.35
CA TYR A 239 12.06 -20.00 -8.31
C TYR A 239 11.55 -20.20 -9.76
N PRO A 240 12.04 -19.43 -10.74
CA PRO A 240 11.59 -19.54 -12.14
C PRO A 240 11.90 -20.90 -12.77
N ASN A 241 12.93 -21.58 -12.32
CA ASN A 241 13.31 -22.93 -12.79
C ASN A 241 12.42 -24.04 -12.23
N GLY A 242 11.44 -23.72 -11.38
CA GLY A 242 10.53 -24.65 -10.74
C GLY A 242 10.97 -25.16 -9.36
N ASP A 243 12.14 -24.75 -8.88
CA ASP A 243 12.54 -25.03 -7.49
C ASP A 243 11.58 -24.34 -6.52
N LYS A 244 11.40 -24.95 -5.34
CA LYS A 244 10.47 -24.46 -4.33
C LYS A 244 10.96 -24.71 -2.92
N TYR A 245 10.91 -23.66 -2.10
CA TYR A 245 11.08 -23.81 -0.65
C TYR A 245 9.76 -23.57 0.06
N VAL A 246 9.44 -24.41 1.05
CA VAL A 246 8.30 -24.27 1.96
C VAL A 246 8.82 -24.42 3.38
N GLY A 247 8.79 -23.39 4.17
CA GLY A 247 9.36 -23.44 5.51
C GLY A 247 9.30 -22.13 6.26
N HIS A 248 10.11 -22.06 7.29
CA HIS A 248 10.23 -20.89 8.14
C HIS A 248 11.26 -19.89 7.59
N PHE A 249 10.96 -18.61 7.80
CA PHE A 249 11.82 -17.47 7.51
C PHE A 249 12.05 -16.66 8.78
N LEU A 250 13.21 -16.07 8.88
CA LEU A 250 13.57 -15.09 9.90
C LEU A 250 14.47 -14.03 9.27
N ASN A 251 14.08 -12.75 9.38
CA ASN A 251 14.80 -11.61 8.79
C ASN A 251 15.16 -11.86 7.31
N GLY A 252 14.17 -12.29 6.53
CA GLY A 252 14.29 -12.53 5.09
C GLY A 252 15.01 -13.82 4.70
N GLN A 253 15.57 -14.60 5.64
CA GLN A 253 16.36 -15.81 5.41
C GLN A 253 15.59 -17.08 5.77
N GLN A 254 15.87 -18.20 5.07
CA GLN A 254 15.38 -19.51 5.45
C GLN A 254 16.00 -19.89 6.80
N GLU A 255 15.17 -20.26 7.76
CA GLU A 255 15.56 -20.58 9.14
C GLU A 255 14.64 -21.65 9.73
N GLY A 256 15.12 -22.49 10.66
CA GLY A 256 14.31 -23.52 11.29
C GLY A 256 13.93 -24.66 10.34
N GLN A 257 12.71 -25.18 10.45
CA GLN A 257 12.25 -26.30 9.62
C GLN A 257 11.76 -25.84 8.25
N GLY A 258 12.16 -26.58 7.20
CA GLY A 258 11.71 -26.31 5.84
C GLY A 258 12.06 -27.41 4.84
N THR A 259 11.22 -27.50 3.81
CA THR A 259 11.36 -28.43 2.70
C THR A 259 11.77 -27.69 1.45
N PHE A 260 12.84 -28.08 0.81
CA PHE A 260 13.25 -27.60 -0.50
C PHE A 260 13.07 -28.70 -1.53
N THR A 261 12.31 -28.41 -2.57
CA THR A 261 12.07 -29.31 -3.71
C THR A 261 12.74 -28.73 -4.95
N TRP A 262 13.66 -29.43 -5.54
CA TRP A 262 14.31 -29.07 -6.80
C TRP A 262 13.45 -29.50 -8.00
N ALA A 263 13.56 -28.76 -9.09
CA ALA A 263 12.85 -29.07 -10.35
C ALA A 263 13.16 -30.45 -10.93
N ASN A 264 14.34 -31.00 -10.61
CA ASN A 264 14.75 -32.36 -11.01
C ASN A 264 14.14 -33.47 -10.12
N GLY A 265 13.29 -33.12 -9.15
CA GLY A 265 12.64 -34.05 -8.23
C GLY A 265 13.42 -34.41 -6.97
N ALA A 266 14.62 -33.85 -6.77
CA ALA A 266 15.31 -33.99 -5.48
C ALA A 266 14.55 -33.21 -4.39
N VAL A 267 14.65 -33.68 -3.13
CA VAL A 267 13.96 -33.06 -1.99
C VAL A 267 14.89 -33.04 -0.79
N TYR A 268 14.97 -31.89 -0.12
CA TYR A 268 15.51 -31.81 1.24
C TYR A 268 14.40 -31.42 2.20
N ASP A 269 14.28 -32.15 3.29
CA ASP A 269 13.36 -31.85 4.39
C ASP A 269 14.17 -31.87 5.70
N GLY A 270 14.29 -30.72 6.36
CA GLY A 270 15.12 -30.60 7.53
C GLY A 270 15.31 -29.18 8.01
N GLN A 271 16.34 -29.02 8.84
CA GLN A 271 16.68 -27.76 9.48
C GLN A 271 17.51 -26.85 8.56
N TRP A 272 17.25 -25.58 8.67
CA TRP A 272 17.90 -24.49 7.93
C TRP A 272 18.44 -23.45 8.89
N SER A 273 19.57 -22.87 8.58
CA SER A 273 20.08 -21.68 9.24
C SER A 273 20.75 -20.76 8.23
N LYS A 274 20.31 -19.48 8.18
CA LYS A 274 20.83 -18.45 7.28
C LYS A 274 20.92 -18.93 5.82
N ASN A 275 19.82 -19.46 5.28
CA ASN A 275 19.69 -20.01 3.92
C ASN A 275 20.55 -21.27 3.65
N GLN A 276 21.07 -21.93 4.67
CA GLN A 276 21.88 -23.14 4.54
C GLN A 276 21.24 -24.31 5.26
N ARG A 277 21.30 -25.51 4.68
CA ARG A 277 20.94 -26.76 5.36
C ARG A 277 21.88 -26.96 6.56
N SER A 278 21.28 -27.17 7.72
CA SER A 278 21.99 -27.26 9.01
C SER A 278 21.23 -28.19 9.95
N GLY A 279 21.85 -28.59 11.07
CA GLY A 279 21.19 -29.45 12.06
C GLY A 279 20.89 -30.84 11.51
N THR A 280 19.65 -31.32 11.61
CA THR A 280 19.23 -32.63 11.11
C THR A 280 18.29 -32.47 9.90
N GLY A 281 18.42 -33.41 8.96
CA GLY A 281 17.56 -33.38 7.78
C GLY A 281 17.74 -34.61 6.89
N LYS A 282 16.76 -34.77 6.01
CA LYS A 282 16.67 -35.85 5.05
C LYS A 282 16.79 -35.28 3.64
N TYR A 283 17.69 -35.80 2.83
CA TYR A 283 17.88 -35.47 1.45
C TYR A 283 17.64 -36.66 0.55
N LYS A 284 16.72 -36.55 -0.37
CA LYS A 284 16.46 -37.53 -1.41
C LYS A 284 16.94 -37.01 -2.75
N TRP A 285 17.88 -37.67 -3.38
CA TRP A 285 18.37 -37.33 -4.72
C TRP A 285 17.40 -37.81 -5.81
N ALA A 286 17.51 -37.20 -6.97
CA ALA A 286 16.70 -37.55 -8.15
C ALA A 286 16.98 -38.98 -8.66
N ASN A 287 18.19 -39.54 -8.38
CA ASN A 287 18.57 -40.91 -8.71
C ASN A 287 17.99 -41.97 -7.75
N GLY A 288 17.35 -41.53 -6.67
CA GLY A 288 16.75 -42.40 -5.66
C GLY A 288 17.57 -42.63 -4.41
N ASP A 289 18.82 -42.17 -4.34
CA ASP A 289 19.59 -42.17 -3.11
C ASP A 289 18.90 -41.29 -2.05
N GLU A 290 19.10 -41.63 -0.77
CA GLU A 290 18.51 -40.91 0.35
C GLU A 290 19.49 -40.86 1.51
N TYR A 291 19.80 -39.63 1.98
CA TYR A 291 20.61 -39.42 3.19
C TYR A 291 19.73 -38.86 4.31
N GLU A 292 19.86 -39.42 5.47
CA GLU A 292 19.25 -38.93 6.70
C GLU A 292 20.32 -38.79 7.79
N GLY A 293 20.51 -37.56 8.30
CA GLY A 293 21.58 -37.31 9.25
C GLY A 293 21.82 -35.86 9.55
N GLN A 294 23.04 -35.59 10.01
CA GLN A 294 23.46 -34.23 10.39
C GLN A 294 23.96 -33.45 9.19
N TRP A 295 23.70 -32.16 9.21
CA TRP A 295 24.04 -31.19 8.15
C TRP A 295 24.74 -29.97 8.72
N LYS A 296 25.71 -29.46 8.00
CA LYS A 296 26.41 -28.19 8.29
C LYS A 296 26.82 -27.51 7.01
N ASN A 297 26.44 -26.22 6.84
CA ASN A 297 26.80 -25.43 5.68
C ASN A 297 26.50 -26.13 4.35
N ASN A 298 25.28 -26.67 4.19
CA ASN A 298 24.76 -27.37 3.02
C ASN A 298 25.38 -28.76 2.75
N MET A 299 26.26 -29.30 3.63
CA MET A 299 26.93 -30.59 3.49
C MET A 299 26.54 -31.55 4.60
N ALA A 300 26.46 -32.84 4.28
CA ALA A 300 26.36 -33.87 5.27
C ALA A 300 27.60 -33.82 6.18
N GLU A 301 27.40 -33.81 7.50
CA GLU A 301 28.45 -33.65 8.50
C GLU A 301 28.04 -34.36 9.78
N GLY A 302 28.92 -35.12 10.40
CA GLY A 302 28.59 -35.91 11.60
C GLY A 302 27.92 -37.24 11.26
N GLU A 303 27.07 -37.76 12.12
CA GLU A 303 26.47 -39.10 11.96
C GLU A 303 25.28 -39.08 11.00
N GLY A 304 25.16 -40.12 10.16
CA GLY A 304 24.07 -40.26 9.23
C GLY A 304 23.94 -41.67 8.62
N VAL A 305 22.84 -41.85 7.89
CA VAL A 305 22.51 -43.05 7.14
C VAL A 305 22.30 -42.64 5.66
N LEU A 306 22.99 -43.34 4.76
CA LEU A 306 22.83 -43.20 3.32
C LEU A 306 22.21 -44.47 2.73
N HIS A 307 20.99 -44.38 2.26
CA HIS A 307 20.33 -45.42 1.48
C HIS A 307 20.62 -45.17 0.00
N MET A 308 21.29 -46.11 -0.66
CA MET A 308 21.61 -45.99 -2.07
C MET A 308 20.50 -46.61 -2.93
N ALA A 309 20.32 -46.10 -4.14
CA ALA A 309 19.27 -46.54 -5.07
C ALA A 309 19.45 -48.03 -5.48
N ASP A 310 20.64 -48.60 -5.36
CA ASP A 310 20.90 -50.00 -5.63
C ASP A 310 20.45 -50.93 -4.48
N GLY A 311 20.03 -50.39 -3.36
CA GLY A 311 19.58 -51.08 -2.15
C GLY A 311 20.64 -51.20 -1.08
N SER A 312 21.87 -50.71 -1.28
CA SER A 312 22.93 -50.67 -0.28
C SER A 312 22.68 -49.60 0.76
N VAL A 313 23.13 -49.80 2.02
CA VAL A 313 22.96 -48.85 3.12
C VAL A 313 24.28 -48.62 3.84
N TYR A 314 24.71 -47.37 3.87
CA TYR A 314 25.83 -46.95 4.71
C TYR A 314 25.33 -46.25 5.97
N THR A 315 25.90 -46.61 7.11
CA THR A 315 25.68 -45.97 8.41
C THR A 315 27.01 -45.59 9.03
N GLY A 316 27.22 -44.35 9.36
CA GLY A 316 28.47 -43.87 9.95
C GLY A 316 28.63 -42.36 9.86
N SER A 317 29.88 -41.95 10.11
CA SER A 317 30.22 -40.52 10.11
C SER A 317 30.42 -39.96 8.70
N PHE A 318 30.11 -38.68 8.51
CA PHE A 318 30.32 -37.91 7.30
C PHE A 318 31.13 -36.65 7.60
N VAL A 319 32.02 -36.29 6.70
CA VAL A 319 32.76 -35.04 6.72
C VAL A 319 32.68 -34.42 5.31
N ARG A 320 32.16 -33.20 5.24
CA ARG A 320 31.98 -32.45 3.96
C ARG A 320 31.28 -33.29 2.89
N GLY A 321 30.24 -34.02 3.28
CA GLY A 321 29.37 -34.79 2.39
C GLY A 321 29.96 -36.14 1.96
N LYS A 322 31.03 -36.61 2.59
CA LYS A 322 31.68 -37.90 2.28
C LYS A 322 31.80 -38.74 3.52
N GLU A 323 31.70 -40.08 3.37
CA GLU A 323 31.91 -41.04 4.43
C GLU A 323 33.34 -40.88 4.99
N GLU A 324 33.43 -40.81 6.31
CA GLU A 324 34.69 -40.62 7.04
C GLU A 324 34.66 -41.38 8.35
N GLY A 325 35.81 -41.91 8.80
CA GLY A 325 35.92 -42.62 10.08
C GLY A 325 35.32 -44.02 10.04
N LYS A 326 34.83 -44.49 11.19
CA LYS A 326 34.23 -45.83 11.32
C LYS A 326 32.81 -45.81 10.71
N GLY A 327 32.51 -46.86 9.93
CA GLY A 327 31.19 -47.02 9.33
C GLY A 327 30.85 -48.46 9.01
N VAL A 328 29.57 -48.69 8.76
CA VAL A 328 29.01 -49.99 8.36
C VAL A 328 28.36 -49.80 6.98
N LEU A 329 28.73 -50.60 6.01
CA LEU A 329 28.09 -50.69 4.72
C LEU A 329 27.42 -52.05 4.58
N ILE A 330 26.13 -52.08 4.35
CA ILE A 330 25.37 -53.28 4.02
C ILE A 330 25.07 -53.21 2.52
N GLU A 331 25.65 -54.14 1.76
CA GLU A 331 25.43 -54.23 0.32
C GLU A 331 24.05 -54.85 0.03
N LYS A 332 23.55 -54.69 -1.20
CA LYS A 332 22.25 -55.21 -1.66
C LYS A 332 22.05 -56.70 -1.43
N ASP A 333 23.12 -57.49 -1.49
CA ASP A 333 23.08 -58.95 -1.28
C ASP A 333 23.13 -59.37 0.21
N GLY A 334 23.14 -58.38 1.12
CA GLY A 334 23.20 -58.55 2.54
C GLY A 334 24.63 -58.67 3.10
N THR A 335 25.65 -58.64 2.26
CA THR A 335 27.05 -58.56 2.70
C THR A 335 27.27 -57.32 3.56
N ARG A 336 27.87 -57.49 4.75
CA ARG A 336 28.10 -56.43 5.71
C ARG A 336 29.60 -56.14 5.85
N PHE A 337 30.00 -54.93 5.47
CA PHE A 337 31.33 -54.41 5.70
C PHE A 337 31.32 -53.52 6.94
N GLU A 338 32.16 -53.82 7.93
CA GLU A 338 32.45 -52.97 9.09
C GLU A 338 33.90 -52.53 9.04
N GLY A 339 34.14 -51.24 8.92
CA GLY A 339 35.52 -50.74 8.77
C GLY A 339 35.63 -49.23 8.79
N PHE A 340 36.74 -48.77 8.28
CA PHE A 340 37.02 -47.34 8.21
C PHE A 340 36.90 -46.83 6.79
N PHE A 341 36.46 -45.58 6.70
CA PHE A 341 36.31 -44.83 5.47
C PHE A 341 37.10 -43.54 5.55
N LYS A 342 37.60 -43.09 4.41
CA LYS A 342 38.26 -41.78 4.24
C LYS A 342 37.91 -41.20 2.90
N GLN A 343 37.29 -39.97 2.94
CA GLN A 343 36.82 -39.27 1.74
C GLN A 343 35.97 -40.16 0.81
N GLY A 344 35.07 -40.98 1.38
CA GLY A 344 34.16 -41.85 0.66
C GLY A 344 34.76 -43.18 0.17
N LYS A 345 35.96 -43.52 0.63
CA LYS A 345 36.64 -44.77 0.22
C LYS A 345 36.97 -45.62 1.44
N LYS A 346 36.83 -46.95 1.33
CA LYS A 346 37.29 -47.89 2.33
C LYS A 346 38.76 -47.61 2.62
N ASP A 347 39.15 -47.37 3.88
CA ASP A 347 40.52 -46.98 4.27
C ASP A 347 40.79 -47.37 5.75
N GLY A 348 41.56 -48.39 6.00
CA GLY A 348 41.85 -48.91 7.34
C GLY A 348 41.44 -50.36 7.51
N PRO A 349 41.52 -50.86 8.75
CA PRO A 349 41.14 -52.25 9.08
C PRO A 349 39.62 -52.45 8.91
N PHE A 350 39.25 -53.65 8.48
CA PHE A 350 37.87 -54.05 8.25
C PHE A 350 37.58 -55.50 8.59
N VAL A 351 36.29 -55.74 8.80
CA VAL A 351 35.70 -57.10 8.84
C VAL A 351 34.51 -57.11 7.86
N GLU A 352 34.44 -58.18 7.09
CA GLU A 352 33.32 -58.41 6.15
C GLU A 352 32.62 -59.71 6.52
N MET A 353 31.29 -59.68 6.52
CA MET A 353 30.42 -60.78 6.91
C MET A 353 29.43 -61.09 5.78
N ASP A 354 29.03 -62.34 5.66
CA ASP A 354 27.92 -62.72 4.80
C ASP A 354 26.55 -62.27 5.37
N ALA A 355 25.48 -62.49 4.62
CA ALA A 355 24.11 -62.15 5.03
C ALA A 355 23.66 -62.93 6.32
N ASN A 356 24.33 -64.03 6.70
CA ASN A 356 24.05 -64.79 7.91
C ASN A 356 24.89 -64.30 9.10
N GLY A 357 25.78 -63.34 8.91
CA GLY A 357 26.65 -62.76 9.92
C GLY A 357 27.97 -63.56 10.13
N ASN A 358 28.29 -64.50 9.26
CA ASN A 358 29.56 -65.20 9.30
C ASN A 358 30.67 -64.33 8.73
N ILE A 359 31.81 -64.27 9.41
CA ILE A 359 32.96 -63.52 8.87
C ILE A 359 33.52 -64.27 7.66
N VAL A 360 33.51 -63.57 6.50
CA VAL A 360 34.03 -64.12 5.25
C VAL A 360 35.44 -63.65 4.95
N ARG A 361 35.78 -62.42 5.38
CA ARG A 361 37.17 -61.92 5.31
C ARG A 361 37.39 -60.72 6.25
N LYS A 362 38.69 -60.53 6.56
CA LYS A 362 39.16 -59.32 7.27
C LYS A 362 40.53 -58.92 6.73
N GLY A 363 40.84 -57.64 6.85
CA GLY A 363 42.10 -57.16 6.30
C GLY A 363 42.23 -55.64 6.45
N THR A 364 42.94 -55.03 5.54
CA THR A 364 43.19 -53.60 5.56
C THR A 364 43.03 -53.01 4.14
N PHE A 365 42.22 -51.97 4.03
CA PHE A 365 42.14 -51.13 2.82
C PHE A 365 43.00 -49.87 2.94
N ARG A 366 43.49 -49.36 1.84
CA ARG A 366 44.09 -48.02 1.71
C ARG A 366 43.59 -47.31 0.46
N TYR A 367 42.90 -46.21 0.64
CA TYR A 367 42.27 -45.41 -0.45
C TYR A 367 41.44 -46.29 -1.41
N GLY A 368 40.67 -47.25 -0.90
CA GLY A 368 39.82 -48.16 -1.67
C GLY A 368 40.52 -49.38 -2.28
N ARG A 369 41.82 -49.55 -2.06
CA ARG A 369 42.56 -50.72 -2.49
C ARG A 369 42.83 -51.69 -1.33
N LEU A 370 42.53 -52.97 -1.53
CA LEU A 370 42.87 -54.02 -0.56
C LEU A 370 44.39 -54.17 -0.51
N LEU A 371 44.99 -54.01 0.68
CA LEU A 371 46.44 -54.18 0.92
C LEU A 371 46.75 -55.53 1.48
N GLU A 372 45.97 -55.98 2.45
CA GLU A 372 46.19 -57.21 3.19
C GLU A 372 44.84 -57.91 3.44
N GLU A 373 44.78 -59.19 3.19
CA GLU A 373 43.62 -60.03 3.46
C GLU A 373 44.05 -61.16 4.43
N LYS A 374 43.25 -61.34 5.48
CA LYS A 374 43.39 -62.48 6.45
C LYS A 374 42.08 -63.25 6.39
N LYS A 375 42.18 -64.51 6.04
CA LYS A 375 41.06 -65.44 6.06
C LYS A 375 40.78 -65.93 7.48
#